data_80e74d4fe8836c42bc6a89c98e4e2f1b
#
_entry.id   80e74d4fe8836c42bc6a89c98e4e2f1b
#
_cell.length_a   1.000
_cell.length_b   1.000
_cell.length_c   1.000
_cell.angle_alpha   90.00
_cell.angle_beta   90.00
_cell.angle_gamma   90.00
#
_symmetry.space_group_name_H-M   'P 1'
#
loop_
_entity.id
_entity.type
_entity.pdbx_description
1 polymer ?
#
loop_
_entity_poly.entity_id
_entity_poly.type
_entity_poly.pdbx_seq_one_letter_code
_entity_poly.pdbx_strand_id
1 'polypeptide(L)'
;MNKIIDDSQINKLFQVMKDDYNRWQSLSSTSYDQIRKQMFEEYCDSLEARYGNKYIKIVGENSVKGFIVNTHQDKKFQFGDLLMAAGWNKPARNFARGNIFDDNLNVRWTGIS
;
A
#
# COMPACT_ATOMS: atom_id res chain seq x y z
N MET A 1 -20.45 -10.10 12.79
CA MET A 1 -20.47 -9.52 11.44
C MET A 1 -19.04 -9.43 10.94
N ASN A 2 -18.76 -10.00 9.77
CA ASN A 2 -17.39 -9.96 9.21
C ASN A 2 -17.10 -8.58 8.67
N LYS A 3 -15.88 -8.10 8.95
CA LYS A 3 -15.40 -6.87 8.33
C LYS A 3 -15.14 -7.09 6.85
N ILE A 4 -15.29 -6.06 6.06
CA ILE A 4 -14.88 -6.06 4.65
C ILE A 4 -13.88 -4.92 4.43
N ILE A 5 -13.03 -5.11 3.44
CA ILE A 5 -12.10 -4.06 3.02
C ILE A 5 -12.74 -3.35 1.83
N ASP A 6 -13.10 -2.10 2.03
CA ASP A 6 -13.74 -1.29 1.00
C ASP A 6 -12.83 -0.14 0.57
N ASP A 7 -13.37 0.73 -0.30
CA ASP A 7 -12.59 1.83 -0.85
C ASP A 7 -12.09 2.79 0.23
N SER A 8 -12.77 2.91 1.36
CA SER A 8 -12.34 3.84 2.41
C SER A 8 -11.04 3.37 3.06
N GLN A 9 -10.88 2.06 3.32
CA GLN A 9 -9.61 1.53 3.85
C GLN A 9 -8.50 1.62 2.80
N ILE A 10 -8.80 1.33 1.55
CA ILE A 10 -7.82 1.42 0.47
C ILE A 10 -7.38 2.86 0.27
N ASN A 11 -8.30 3.82 0.29
CA ASN A 11 -7.97 5.23 0.15
C ASN A 11 -7.13 5.74 1.33
N LYS A 12 -7.40 5.24 2.53
CA LYS A 12 -6.59 5.55 3.71
C LYS A 12 -5.14 5.09 3.52
N LEU A 13 -4.96 3.85 3.04
CA LEU A 13 -3.63 3.32 2.75
C LEU A 13 -2.93 4.15 1.69
N PHE A 14 -3.62 4.45 0.59
CA PHE A 14 -3.05 5.26 -0.49
C PHE A 14 -2.68 6.66 0.01
N GLN A 15 -3.50 7.25 0.87
CA GLN A 15 -3.20 8.58 1.41
C GLN A 15 -1.93 8.56 2.25
N VAL A 16 -1.73 7.53 3.06
CA VAL A 16 -0.49 7.36 3.83
C VAL A 16 0.72 7.27 2.90
N MET A 17 0.61 6.51 1.83
CA MET A 17 1.68 6.36 0.85
C MET A 17 1.97 7.67 0.11
N LYS A 18 0.91 8.40 -0.27
CA LYS A 18 1.05 9.71 -0.94
C LYS A 18 1.71 10.72 -0.02
N ASP A 19 1.30 10.75 1.24
CA ASP A 19 1.88 11.66 2.23
C ASP A 19 3.36 11.37 2.44
N ASP A 20 3.74 10.09 2.48
CA ASP A 20 5.13 9.70 2.62
C ASP A 20 5.96 10.10 1.39
N TYR A 21 5.40 9.94 0.19
CA TYR A 21 6.07 10.36 -1.04
C TYR A 21 6.31 11.87 -1.04
N ASN A 22 5.28 12.63 -0.66
CA ASN A 22 5.38 14.09 -0.60
C ASN A 22 6.43 14.53 0.42
N ARG A 23 6.49 13.86 1.56
CA ARG A 23 7.50 14.14 2.59
C ARG A 23 8.91 13.82 2.07
N TRP A 24 9.06 12.70 1.37
CA TRP A 24 10.33 12.30 0.78
C TRP A 24 10.79 13.33 -0.25
N GLN A 25 9.88 13.82 -1.10
CA GLN A 25 10.20 14.86 -2.08
C GLN A 25 10.66 16.17 -1.41
N SER A 26 10.04 16.54 -0.30
CA SER A 26 10.38 17.79 0.39
C SER A 26 11.77 17.75 1.03
N LEU A 27 12.33 16.56 1.27
CA LEU A 27 13.70 16.41 1.75
C LEU A 27 14.73 16.56 0.63
N SER A 28 14.28 16.53 -0.61
CA SER A 28 15.15 16.65 -1.78
C SER A 28 15.34 18.13 -2.08
N SER A 29 16.60 18.59 -2.20
CA SER A 29 16.93 20.00 -2.38
C SER A 29 16.93 20.43 -3.84
N THR A 30 15.94 20.01 -4.64
CA THR A 30 15.84 20.43 -6.03
C THR A 30 14.97 21.66 -6.16
N SER A 31 15.29 22.52 -7.15
CA SER A 31 14.53 23.72 -7.43
C SER A 31 13.49 23.54 -8.54
N TYR A 32 13.23 22.29 -8.96
CA TYR A 32 12.31 22.01 -10.08
C TYR A 32 10.93 21.62 -9.56
N ASP A 33 10.18 22.62 -9.05
CA ASP A 33 8.88 22.36 -8.41
C ASP A 33 7.86 21.76 -9.36
N GLN A 34 7.89 22.15 -10.65
CA GLN A 34 6.95 21.61 -11.63
C GLN A 34 7.21 20.13 -11.90
N ILE A 35 8.47 19.74 -12.00
CA ILE A 35 8.85 18.33 -12.20
C ILE A 35 8.42 17.51 -10.99
N ARG A 36 8.65 18.01 -9.78
CA ARG A 36 8.26 17.33 -8.55
C ARG A 36 6.75 17.14 -8.47
N LYS A 37 6.00 18.18 -8.83
CA LYS A 37 4.54 18.13 -8.85
C LYS A 37 4.05 17.07 -9.84
N GLN A 38 4.63 17.05 -11.04
CA GLN A 38 4.27 16.07 -12.06
C GLN A 38 4.59 14.64 -11.58
N MET A 39 5.75 14.43 -10.99
CA MET A 39 6.13 13.12 -10.47
C MET A 39 5.20 12.67 -9.36
N PHE A 40 4.78 13.58 -8.49
CA PHE A 40 3.83 13.27 -7.43
C PHE A 40 2.46 12.88 -8.00
N GLU A 41 1.97 13.63 -8.99
CA GLU A 41 0.69 13.31 -9.64
C GLU A 41 0.75 11.95 -10.33
N GLU A 42 1.83 11.67 -11.04
CA GLU A 42 2.03 10.37 -11.70
C GLU A 42 2.06 9.23 -10.69
N TYR A 43 2.73 9.43 -9.55
CA TYR A 43 2.75 8.44 -8.49
C TYR A 43 1.34 8.19 -7.95
N CYS A 44 0.60 9.26 -7.64
CA CYS A 44 -0.75 9.13 -7.11
C CYS A 44 -1.68 8.41 -8.08
N ASP A 45 -1.59 8.74 -9.37
CA ASP A 45 -2.43 8.15 -10.40
C ASP A 45 -2.07 6.69 -10.65
N SER A 46 -0.84 6.27 -10.33
CA SER A 46 -0.38 4.90 -10.56
C SER A 46 -0.90 3.90 -9.52
N LEU A 47 -1.34 4.37 -8.35
CA LEU A 47 -1.75 3.50 -7.26
C LEU A 47 -3.06 2.79 -7.58
N GLU A 48 -3.06 1.48 -7.45
CA GLU A 48 -4.19 0.62 -7.81
C GLU A 48 -4.30 -0.54 -6.83
N ALA A 49 -5.51 -0.89 -6.46
CA ALA A 49 -5.80 -2.08 -5.67
C ALA A 49 -6.48 -3.11 -6.57
N ARG A 50 -5.90 -4.29 -6.68
CA ARG A 50 -6.46 -5.41 -7.45
C ARG A 50 -7.00 -6.44 -6.48
N TYR A 51 -8.31 -6.58 -6.45
CA TYR A 51 -9.01 -7.43 -5.49
C TYR A 51 -8.98 -8.88 -5.95
N GLY A 52 -8.45 -9.76 -5.12
CA GLY A 52 -8.48 -11.21 -5.31
C GLY A 52 -9.17 -11.89 -4.14
N ASN A 53 -9.33 -13.21 -4.23
CA ASN A 53 -10.02 -13.98 -3.21
C ASN A 53 -9.24 -14.07 -1.90
N LYS A 54 -7.92 -14.21 -1.98
CA LYS A 54 -7.07 -14.33 -0.79
C LYS A 54 -6.39 -13.03 -0.44
N TYR A 55 -6.04 -12.24 -1.44
CA TYR A 55 -5.26 -11.02 -1.25
C TYR A 55 -5.79 -9.90 -2.11
N ILE A 56 -5.61 -8.68 -1.62
CA ILE A 56 -5.71 -7.47 -2.44
C ILE A 56 -4.27 -7.07 -2.76
N LYS A 57 -3.92 -7.06 -4.05
CA LYS A 57 -2.59 -6.66 -4.50
C LYS A 57 -2.55 -5.15 -4.66
N ILE A 58 -1.59 -4.51 -4.03
CA ILE A 58 -1.37 -3.06 -4.14
C ILE A 58 -0.27 -2.82 -5.16
N VAL A 59 -0.58 -2.08 -6.20
CA VAL A 59 0.32 -1.83 -7.34
C VAL A 59 0.50 -0.33 -7.50
N GLY A 60 1.68 0.07 -7.89
CA GLY A 60 1.99 1.46 -8.24
C GLY A 60 3.28 1.52 -9.01
N GLU A 61 3.39 2.46 -9.95
CA GLU A 61 4.58 2.65 -10.76
C GLU A 61 5.08 1.37 -11.42
N ASN A 62 4.15 0.54 -11.92
CA ASN A 62 4.44 -0.74 -12.57
C ASN A 62 5.15 -1.76 -11.66
N SER A 63 5.02 -1.60 -10.35
CA SER A 63 5.57 -2.55 -9.38
C SER A 63 4.50 -2.92 -8.34
N VAL A 64 4.65 -4.09 -7.73
CA VAL A 64 3.78 -4.48 -6.63
C VAL A 64 4.32 -3.86 -5.35
N LYS A 65 3.43 -3.15 -4.63
CA LYS A 65 3.78 -2.44 -3.40
C LYS A 65 3.49 -3.27 -2.15
N GLY A 66 2.72 -4.33 -2.28
CA GLY A 66 2.41 -5.21 -1.17
C GLY A 66 1.07 -5.90 -1.37
N PHE A 67 0.67 -6.65 -0.36
CA PHE A 67 -0.57 -7.41 -0.37
C PHE A 67 -1.33 -7.19 0.93
N ILE A 68 -2.65 -7.23 0.85
CA ILE A 68 -3.53 -7.18 2.03
C ILE A 68 -4.28 -8.51 2.09
N VAL A 69 -4.27 -9.16 3.25
CA VAL A 69 -4.99 -10.43 3.43
C VAL A 69 -6.49 -10.15 3.32
N ASN A 70 -7.15 -10.77 2.35
CA ASN A 70 -8.56 -10.55 2.02
C ASN A 70 -9.41 -11.80 2.28
N THR A 71 -9.06 -12.56 3.30
CA THR A 71 -9.81 -13.75 3.70
C THR A 71 -9.83 -13.86 5.22
N HIS A 72 -10.95 -14.37 5.76
CA HIS A 72 -11.06 -14.65 7.18
C HIS A 72 -10.61 -16.07 7.52
N GLN A 73 -10.13 -16.82 6.52
CA GLN A 73 -9.79 -18.23 6.67
C GLN A 73 -8.29 -18.52 6.58
N ASP A 74 -7.45 -17.49 6.64
CA ASP A 74 -6.01 -17.70 6.65
C ASP A 74 -5.59 -18.27 8.02
N LYS A 75 -4.77 -19.32 7.98
CA LYS A 75 -4.35 -20.02 9.21
C LYS A 75 -3.29 -19.24 9.97
N LYS A 76 -2.59 -18.33 9.33
CA LYS A 76 -1.48 -17.60 9.93
C LYS A 76 -1.80 -16.13 10.16
N PHE A 77 -2.52 -15.50 9.23
CA PHE A 77 -2.74 -14.06 9.25
C PHE A 77 -4.20 -13.73 9.52
N GLN A 78 -4.42 -12.54 10.07
CA GLN A 78 -5.75 -12.01 10.28
C GLN A 78 -6.22 -11.27 9.04
N PHE A 79 -7.54 -11.17 8.89
CA PHE A 79 -8.14 -10.39 7.81
C PHE A 79 -7.64 -8.95 7.86
N GLY A 80 -7.17 -8.45 6.72
CA GLY A 80 -6.63 -7.09 6.64
C GLY A 80 -5.15 -6.95 6.93
N ASP A 81 -4.46 -8.04 7.30
CA ASP A 81 -3.02 -7.96 7.56
C ASP A 81 -2.26 -7.53 6.32
N LEU A 82 -1.27 -6.66 6.53
CA LEU A 82 -0.43 -6.11 5.46
C LEU A 82 0.83 -6.98 5.31
N LEU A 83 1.08 -7.43 4.08
CA LEU A 83 2.22 -8.29 3.77
C LEU A 83 3.12 -7.60 2.75
N MET A 84 4.43 -7.73 2.97
CA MET A 84 5.42 -7.27 2.01
C MET A 84 5.36 -8.14 0.75
N ALA A 85 5.67 -7.56 -0.40
CA ALA A 85 5.75 -8.32 -1.64
C ALA A 85 7.07 -9.09 -1.71
N ALA A 86 6.99 -10.39 -1.99
CA ALA A 86 8.15 -11.22 -2.29
C ALA A 86 8.33 -11.40 -3.81
N GLY A 87 7.31 -11.07 -4.59
CA GLY A 87 7.31 -11.12 -6.04
C GLY A 87 6.02 -10.51 -6.56
N TRP A 88 5.86 -10.50 -7.89
CA TRP A 88 4.69 -9.87 -8.52
C TRP A 88 3.36 -10.46 -8.04
N ASN A 89 3.31 -11.78 -7.87
CA ASN A 89 2.11 -12.48 -7.41
C ASN A 89 2.32 -13.21 -6.09
N LYS A 90 3.35 -12.83 -5.34
CA LYS A 90 3.77 -13.61 -4.18
C LYS A 90 3.97 -12.71 -2.97
N PRO A 91 3.09 -12.80 -1.96
CA PRO A 91 3.32 -12.10 -0.70
C PRO A 91 4.39 -12.80 0.14
N ALA A 92 5.13 -12.04 0.93
CA ALA A 92 6.04 -12.58 1.93
C ALA A 92 5.22 -13.00 3.15
N ARG A 93 5.23 -14.28 3.46
CA ARG A 93 4.38 -14.84 4.52
C ARG A 93 5.14 -15.12 5.82
N ASN A 94 6.26 -14.45 6.04
CA ASN A 94 7.04 -14.63 7.27
C ASN A 94 6.35 -13.96 8.47
N PHE A 95 5.92 -12.72 8.35
CA PHE A 95 5.16 -12.02 9.39
C PHE A 95 4.41 -10.84 8.79
N ALA A 96 3.33 -10.44 9.46
CA ALA A 96 2.54 -9.29 9.03
C ALA A 96 3.25 -7.98 9.38
N ARG A 97 3.05 -6.97 8.54
CA ARG A 97 3.67 -5.64 8.69
C ARG A 97 2.70 -4.61 9.24
N GLY A 98 1.57 -5.05 9.76
CA GLY A 98 0.49 -4.24 10.28
C GLY A 98 -0.85 -4.75 9.79
N ASN A 99 -1.91 -3.96 9.98
CA ASN A 99 -3.26 -4.32 9.54
C ASN A 99 -3.95 -3.08 9.00
N ILE A 100 -4.73 -3.24 7.92
CA ILE A 100 -5.40 -2.12 7.24
C ILE A 100 -6.38 -1.39 8.17
N PHE A 101 -6.86 -2.05 9.21
CA PHE A 101 -7.79 -1.46 10.17
C PHE A 101 -7.09 -0.75 11.33
N ASP A 102 -5.76 -0.76 11.39
CA ASP A 102 -5.02 -0.04 12.41
C ASP A 102 -5.23 1.47 12.27
N ASP A 103 -5.23 2.19 13.39
CA ASP A 103 -5.36 3.64 13.36
C ASP A 103 -4.16 4.32 12.70
N ASN A 104 -2.98 3.78 12.91
CA ASN A 104 -1.75 4.31 12.34
C ASN A 104 -1.13 3.28 11.39
N LEU A 105 -1.15 3.61 10.10
CA LEU A 105 -0.50 2.78 9.09
C LEU A 105 0.92 3.28 8.88
N ASN A 106 1.89 2.39 9.07
CA ASN A 106 3.30 2.71 8.86
C ASN A 106 3.77 2.12 7.54
N VAL A 107 3.29 2.69 6.46
CA VAL A 107 3.57 2.23 5.09
C VAL A 107 4.25 3.35 4.33
N ARG A 108 5.33 3.02 3.64
CA ARG A 108 6.09 3.97 2.86
C ARG A 108 5.57 4.04 1.42
N TRP A 109 5.96 5.11 0.70
CA TRP A 109 5.60 5.27 -0.69
C TRP A 109 6.17 4.13 -1.55
N THR A 110 7.27 3.51 -1.12
CA THR A 110 7.88 2.38 -1.81
C THR A 110 7.12 1.07 -1.60
N GLY A 111 6.22 1.02 -0.62
CA GLY A 111 5.38 -0.14 -0.37
C GLY A 111 5.36 -0.60 1.08
N ILE A 112 4.71 -1.70 1.29
CA ILE A 112 4.62 -2.38 2.59
C ILE A 112 5.93 -3.11 2.84
N SER A 113 6.56 -2.82 3.96
CA SER A 113 7.85 -3.42 4.30
C SER A 113 8.04 -3.66 5.79
#